data_a1d516c7c54fc5fb928016da9b76c3b4
#
_entry.id   a1d516c7c54fc5fb928016da9b76c3b4
#
_cell.length_a   1.000
_cell.length_b   1.000
_cell.length_c   1.000
_cell.angle_alpha   90.00
_cell.angle_beta   90.00
_cell.angle_gamma   90.00
#
_symmetry.space_group_name_H-M   'P 1'
#
loop_
_entity.id
_entity.type
_entity.pdbx_description
1 polymer ?
#
loop_
_entity_poly.entity_id
_entity_poly.type
_entity_poly.pdbx_seq_one_letter_code
_entity_poly.pdbx_strand_id
1 'polypeptide(L)'
;VGKAAKKFNTMFGVSALATVSVEEISSMIDTPKMFQFYFHKDRGLNDSCLERAKAAKFDVMALTVDTITGGNRERDLRTGFTSPPKLTLASLYSFATKPMWGINYLTKGKFELPHLQDFVKEGTDVNSSIGNYFSTMLDQSMNWKDAENLCSKWGGHFALKGIMSVEDAKRAVDIGCTGIMVSNHGG
;
A
#
# COMPACT_ATOMS: atom_id res chain seq x y z
N VAL A 1 9.22 -11.23 5.38
CA VAL A 1 9.93 -9.96 5.68
C VAL A 1 9.71 -9.58 7.14
N GLY A 2 8.47 -9.50 7.69
CA GLY A 2 8.20 -9.12 9.08
C GLY A 2 9.00 -9.90 10.13
N LYS A 3 9.09 -11.23 10.01
CA LYS A 3 9.92 -12.07 10.90
C LYS A 3 11.41 -11.72 10.85
N ALA A 4 11.91 -11.24 9.70
CA ALA A 4 13.29 -10.76 9.60
C ALA A 4 13.44 -9.40 10.32
N ALA A 5 12.48 -8.49 10.17
CA ALA A 5 12.48 -7.24 10.90
C ALA A 5 12.50 -7.47 12.43
N LYS A 6 11.67 -8.40 12.92
CA LYS A 6 11.70 -8.84 14.33
C LYS A 6 13.07 -9.37 14.73
N LYS A 7 13.65 -10.27 13.93
CA LYS A 7 14.97 -10.87 14.22
C LYS A 7 16.07 -9.82 14.36
N PHE A 8 16.02 -8.77 13.55
CA PHE A 8 17.04 -7.70 13.55
C PHE A 8 16.62 -6.45 14.32
N ASN A 9 15.51 -6.53 15.04
CA ASN A 9 14.96 -5.43 15.87
C ASN A 9 14.88 -4.10 15.09
N THR A 10 14.29 -4.15 13.90
CA THR A 10 14.11 -2.96 13.04
C THR A 10 12.64 -2.74 12.74
N MET A 11 12.30 -1.50 12.31
CA MET A 11 10.93 -1.16 11.91
C MET A 11 10.50 -1.93 10.67
N PHE A 12 9.25 -2.36 10.65
CA PHE A 12 8.61 -2.99 9.49
C PHE A 12 7.51 -2.13 8.91
N GLY A 13 7.66 -1.72 7.64
CA GLY A 13 6.63 -1.02 6.89
C GLY A 13 5.67 -1.99 6.18
N VAL A 14 4.37 -1.81 6.39
CA VAL A 14 3.29 -2.58 5.73
C VAL A 14 2.51 -1.66 4.80
N SER A 15 2.38 -2.05 3.54
CA SER A 15 1.56 -1.30 2.58
C SER A 15 0.07 -1.62 2.76
N ALA A 16 -0.79 -0.63 2.50
CA ALA A 16 -2.23 -0.85 2.37
C ALA A 16 -2.60 -1.85 1.26
N LEU A 17 -1.69 -2.08 0.31
CA LEU A 17 -1.81 -3.10 -0.74
C LEU A 17 -1.06 -4.40 -0.40
N ALA A 18 -0.72 -4.63 0.86
CA ALA A 18 -0.13 -5.89 1.28
C ALA A 18 -1.17 -7.02 1.23
N THR A 19 -0.68 -8.22 0.92
CA THR A 19 -1.49 -9.46 0.90
C THR A 19 -1.66 -10.10 2.27
N VAL A 20 -1.18 -9.41 3.31
CA VAL A 20 -1.26 -9.82 4.72
C VAL A 20 -1.86 -8.67 5.50
N SER A 21 -2.82 -8.94 6.36
CA SER A 21 -3.52 -7.90 7.12
C SER A 21 -2.65 -7.28 8.21
N VAL A 22 -3.00 -6.06 8.66
CA VAL A 22 -2.33 -5.38 9.78
C VAL A 22 -2.46 -6.19 11.07
N GLU A 23 -3.58 -6.87 11.26
CA GLU A 23 -3.85 -7.72 12.41
C GLU A 23 -2.92 -8.95 12.43
N GLU A 24 -2.78 -9.62 11.29
CA GLU A 24 -1.89 -10.77 11.16
C GLU A 24 -0.43 -10.37 11.36
N ILE A 25 0.02 -9.26 10.77
CA ILE A 25 1.37 -8.75 11.00
C ILE A 25 1.59 -8.44 12.47
N SER A 26 0.64 -7.78 13.12
CA SER A 26 0.77 -7.42 14.55
C SER A 26 0.84 -8.65 15.45
N SER A 27 0.18 -9.75 15.09
CA SER A 27 0.29 -11.02 15.82
C SER A 27 1.64 -11.71 15.63
N MET A 28 2.34 -11.47 14.52
CA MET A 28 3.62 -12.10 14.19
C MET A 28 4.85 -11.37 14.72
N ILE A 29 4.78 -10.05 14.87
CA ILE A 29 5.92 -9.20 15.23
C ILE A 29 5.54 -8.16 16.28
N ASP A 30 6.49 -7.87 17.14
CA ASP A 30 6.42 -6.91 18.25
C ASP A 30 7.38 -5.72 18.09
N THR A 31 8.09 -5.66 16.98
CA THR A 31 8.95 -4.53 16.61
C THR A 31 8.12 -3.34 16.10
N PRO A 32 8.69 -2.12 16.07
CA PRO A 32 8.00 -0.95 15.53
C PRO A 32 7.43 -1.20 14.14
N LYS A 33 6.19 -0.77 13.93
CA LYS A 33 5.41 -0.99 12.71
C LYS A 33 4.95 0.32 12.13
N MET A 34 5.10 0.47 10.82
CA MET A 34 4.60 1.59 10.04
C MET A 34 3.55 1.10 9.05
N PHE A 35 2.40 1.74 8.99
CA PHE A 35 1.37 1.49 8.00
C PHE A 35 1.46 2.52 6.88
N GLN A 36 1.86 2.09 5.68
CA GLN A 36 1.87 2.94 4.50
C GLN A 36 0.48 2.94 3.88
N PHE A 37 -0.09 4.12 3.76
CA PHE A 37 -1.48 4.36 3.43
C PHE A 37 -1.63 5.19 2.16
N TYR A 38 -2.68 4.91 1.38
CA TYR A 38 -3.15 5.73 0.26
C TYR A 38 -4.49 6.35 0.62
N PHE A 39 -4.73 7.57 0.17
CA PHE A 39 -5.98 8.25 0.43
C PHE A 39 -7.04 7.88 -0.60
N HIS A 40 -8.15 7.33 -0.14
CA HIS A 40 -9.22 6.81 -1.00
C HIS A 40 -10.38 7.81 -1.10
N LYS A 41 -11.13 7.72 -2.22
CA LYS A 41 -12.40 8.45 -2.41
C LYS A 41 -13.42 8.05 -1.35
N ASP A 42 -13.48 6.77 -1.01
CA ASP A 42 -14.32 6.27 0.07
C ASP A 42 -13.69 6.62 1.43
N ARG A 43 -14.35 7.53 2.14
CA ARG A 43 -13.88 7.99 3.46
C ARG A 43 -14.08 6.92 4.54
N GLY A 44 -15.08 6.05 4.38
CA GLY A 44 -15.29 4.90 5.27
C GLY A 44 -14.13 3.92 5.20
N LEU A 45 -13.59 3.66 4.00
CA LEU A 45 -12.37 2.87 3.83
C LEU A 45 -11.17 3.52 4.51
N ASN A 46 -11.01 4.84 4.38
CA ASN A 46 -9.94 5.56 5.04
C ASN A 46 -10.02 5.40 6.57
N ASP A 47 -11.20 5.62 7.13
CA ASP A 47 -11.43 5.50 8.56
C ASP A 47 -11.25 4.05 9.05
N SER A 48 -11.74 3.05 8.31
CA SER A 48 -11.54 1.63 8.61
C SER A 48 -10.06 1.25 8.65
N CYS A 49 -9.29 1.63 7.63
CA CYS A 49 -7.85 1.37 7.59
C CYS A 49 -7.11 2.00 8.80
N LEU A 50 -7.47 3.23 9.14
CA LEU A 50 -6.89 3.96 10.26
C LEU A 50 -7.19 3.27 11.59
N GLU A 51 -8.45 2.94 11.85
CA GLU A 51 -8.86 2.29 13.10
C GLU A 51 -8.28 0.87 13.23
N ARG A 52 -8.21 0.10 12.14
CA ARG A 52 -7.58 -1.23 12.13
C ARG A 52 -6.08 -1.13 12.44
N ALA A 53 -5.38 -0.17 11.83
CA ALA A 53 -3.95 0.04 12.11
C ALA A 53 -3.70 0.46 13.57
N LYS A 54 -4.57 1.32 14.15
CA LYS A 54 -4.52 1.69 15.57
C LYS A 54 -4.77 0.48 16.48
N ALA A 55 -5.83 -0.28 16.22
CA ALA A 55 -6.17 -1.48 16.99
C ALA A 55 -5.04 -2.52 16.94
N ALA A 56 -4.38 -2.64 15.80
CA ALA A 56 -3.21 -3.49 15.59
C ALA A 56 -1.90 -2.90 16.15
N LYS A 57 -1.96 -1.76 16.86
CA LYS A 57 -0.82 -1.10 17.52
C LYS A 57 0.32 -0.81 16.56
N PHE A 58 0.00 -0.19 15.42
CA PHE A 58 1.00 0.39 14.54
C PHE A 58 1.49 1.72 15.14
N ASP A 59 2.80 1.93 15.08
CA ASP A 59 3.46 3.08 15.73
C ASP A 59 3.41 4.32 14.85
N VAL A 60 3.50 4.12 13.52
CA VAL A 60 3.56 5.21 12.53
C VAL A 60 2.54 4.97 11.42
N MET A 61 1.84 6.02 11.03
CA MET A 61 1.13 6.06 9.75
C MET A 61 1.92 6.90 8.74
N ALA A 62 2.11 6.37 7.53
CA ALA A 62 2.76 7.08 6.43
C ALA A 62 1.77 7.28 5.29
N LEU A 63 1.24 8.51 5.15
CA LEU A 63 0.37 8.89 4.04
C LEU A 63 1.19 9.13 2.77
N THR A 64 0.86 8.41 1.72
CA THR A 64 1.51 8.56 0.41
C THR A 64 0.83 9.65 -0.39
N VAL A 65 1.59 10.67 -0.81
CA VAL A 65 1.07 11.88 -1.48
C VAL A 65 1.59 12.07 -2.92
N ASP A 66 2.43 11.17 -3.41
CA ASP A 66 3.09 11.24 -4.71
C ASP A 66 2.48 10.31 -5.77
N THR A 67 1.28 9.74 -5.53
CA THR A 67 0.59 8.82 -6.44
C THR A 67 -0.77 9.35 -6.88
N ILE A 68 -0.78 10.46 -7.59
CA ILE A 68 -2.01 11.04 -8.16
C ILE A 68 -2.52 10.19 -9.33
N THR A 69 -1.61 9.57 -10.09
CA THR A 69 -1.92 8.68 -11.21
C THR A 69 -1.11 7.39 -11.13
N GLY A 70 -1.59 6.33 -11.78
CA GLY A 70 -0.82 5.09 -11.92
C GLY A 70 0.44 5.32 -12.76
N GLY A 71 1.58 4.81 -12.30
CA GLY A 71 2.86 4.92 -13.02
C GLY A 71 2.82 4.18 -14.36
N ASN A 72 3.43 4.77 -15.39
CA ASN A 72 3.61 4.13 -16.69
C ASN A 72 4.81 3.16 -16.66
N ARG A 73 4.56 1.90 -16.34
CA ARG A 73 5.58 0.85 -16.27
C ARG A 73 5.84 0.27 -17.64
N GLU A 74 6.70 0.91 -18.43
CA GLU A 74 7.01 0.49 -19.80
C GLU A 74 7.45 -0.97 -19.91
N ARG A 75 8.20 -1.49 -18.95
CA ARG A 75 8.64 -2.88 -18.94
C ARG A 75 7.44 -3.84 -18.89
N ASP A 76 6.44 -3.55 -18.05
CA ASP A 76 5.24 -4.38 -17.93
C ASP A 76 4.45 -4.35 -19.26
N LEU A 77 4.34 -3.19 -19.89
CA LEU A 77 3.72 -3.06 -21.21
C LEU A 77 4.48 -3.86 -22.28
N ARG A 78 5.82 -3.75 -22.34
CA ARG A 78 6.66 -4.46 -23.31
C ARG A 78 6.65 -5.97 -23.14
N THR A 79 6.59 -6.46 -21.90
CA THR A 79 6.58 -7.88 -21.58
C THR A 79 5.19 -8.49 -21.57
N GLY A 80 4.14 -7.67 -21.70
CA GLY A 80 2.74 -8.10 -21.58
C GLY A 80 2.38 -8.57 -20.18
N PHE A 81 3.15 -8.12 -19.16
CA PHE A 81 2.87 -8.46 -17.78
C PHE A 81 1.55 -7.82 -17.32
N THR A 82 0.69 -8.64 -16.71
CA THR A 82 -0.57 -8.17 -16.12
C THR A 82 -0.74 -8.80 -14.72
N SER A 83 -1.47 -8.13 -13.86
CA SER A 83 -1.90 -8.70 -12.59
C SER A 83 -3.43 -8.68 -12.53
N PRO A 84 -4.12 -9.84 -12.51
CA PRO A 84 -3.57 -11.20 -12.57
C PRO A 84 -2.88 -11.52 -13.92
N PRO A 85 -1.99 -12.54 -13.95
CA PRO A 85 -1.29 -12.93 -15.18
C PRO A 85 -2.25 -13.40 -16.28
N LYS A 86 -2.11 -12.88 -17.50
CA LYS A 86 -2.83 -13.42 -18.66
C LYS A 86 -2.16 -14.69 -19.15
N LEU A 87 -2.95 -15.75 -19.34
CA LEU A 87 -2.45 -17.01 -19.87
C LEU A 87 -2.32 -16.92 -21.40
N THR A 88 -1.17 -16.52 -21.87
CA THR A 88 -0.77 -16.58 -23.29
C THR A 88 0.22 -17.75 -23.47
N LEU A 89 0.43 -18.21 -24.73
CA LEU A 89 1.43 -19.24 -25.01
C LEU A 89 2.84 -18.85 -24.51
N ALA A 90 3.20 -17.58 -24.62
CA ALA A 90 4.48 -17.06 -24.14
C ALA A 90 4.54 -17.09 -22.60
N SER A 91 3.47 -16.71 -21.90
CA SER A 91 3.43 -16.79 -20.43
C SER A 91 3.43 -18.23 -19.92
N LEU A 92 2.71 -19.15 -20.61
CA LEU A 92 2.74 -20.58 -20.28
C LEU A 92 4.13 -21.18 -20.44
N TYR A 93 4.84 -20.85 -21.52
CA TYR A 93 6.24 -21.26 -21.70
C TYR A 93 7.13 -20.69 -20.59
N SER A 94 6.99 -19.41 -20.26
CA SER A 94 7.72 -18.78 -19.17
C SER A 94 7.46 -19.46 -17.82
N PHE A 95 6.22 -19.84 -17.53
CA PHE A 95 5.86 -20.57 -16.30
C PHE A 95 6.43 -21.99 -16.29
N ALA A 96 6.38 -22.68 -17.42
CA ALA A 96 6.94 -24.03 -17.57
C ALA A 96 8.45 -24.06 -17.30
N THR A 97 9.18 -23.01 -17.66
CA THR A 97 10.63 -22.88 -17.38
C THR A 97 10.94 -22.50 -15.91
N LYS A 98 9.92 -22.24 -15.09
CA LYS A 98 10.04 -21.85 -13.67
C LYS A 98 9.15 -22.73 -12.78
N PRO A 99 9.35 -24.06 -12.75
CA PRO A 99 8.42 -25.00 -12.11
C PRO A 99 8.22 -24.72 -10.63
N MET A 100 9.25 -24.34 -9.89
CA MET A 100 9.12 -23.99 -8.47
C MET A 100 8.23 -22.77 -8.23
N TRP A 101 8.26 -21.78 -9.13
CA TRP A 101 7.36 -20.64 -9.08
C TRP A 101 5.91 -21.09 -9.35
N GLY A 102 5.71 -21.91 -10.38
CA GLY A 102 4.40 -22.45 -10.75
C GLY A 102 3.77 -23.28 -9.61
N ILE A 103 4.53 -24.16 -8.99
CA ILE A 103 4.08 -24.95 -7.82
C ILE A 103 3.70 -24.03 -6.67
N ASN A 104 4.54 -23.04 -6.32
CA ASN A 104 4.22 -22.09 -5.27
C ASN A 104 2.96 -21.28 -5.57
N TYR A 105 2.76 -20.86 -6.82
CA TYR A 105 1.57 -20.12 -7.24
C TYR A 105 0.29 -20.96 -7.11
N LEU A 106 0.35 -22.25 -7.47
CA LEU A 106 -0.80 -23.16 -7.42
C LEU A 106 -1.11 -23.67 -6.01
N THR A 107 -0.09 -23.79 -5.15
CA THR A 107 -0.24 -24.39 -3.81
C THR A 107 -0.43 -23.37 -2.70
N LYS A 108 -0.12 -22.10 -2.93
CA LYS A 108 -0.34 -21.03 -1.95
C LYS A 108 -1.73 -20.41 -2.10
N GLY A 109 -2.24 -19.83 -1.00
CA GLY A 109 -3.55 -19.20 -0.96
C GLY A 109 -3.73 -18.12 -2.04
N LYS A 110 -4.98 -17.83 -2.36
CA LYS A 110 -5.33 -16.80 -3.33
C LYS A 110 -4.71 -15.45 -2.95
N PHE A 111 -4.35 -14.69 -3.97
CA PHE A 111 -3.96 -13.29 -3.81
C PHE A 111 -5.18 -12.49 -3.33
N GLU A 112 -5.10 -11.94 -2.15
CA GLU A 112 -6.16 -11.12 -1.55
C GLU A 112 -5.55 -9.80 -1.04
N LEU A 113 -6.38 -8.77 -1.00
CA LEU A 113 -6.02 -7.46 -0.44
C LEU A 113 -6.91 -7.20 0.79
N PRO A 114 -6.52 -7.72 1.97
CA PRO A 114 -7.39 -7.77 3.15
C PRO A 114 -7.78 -6.40 3.72
N HIS A 115 -7.10 -5.33 3.31
CA HIS A 115 -7.46 -3.98 3.71
C HIS A 115 -8.56 -3.36 2.84
N LEU A 116 -8.88 -3.96 1.68
CA LEU A 116 -9.83 -3.45 0.70
C LEU A 116 -11.09 -4.31 0.56
N GLN A 117 -11.10 -5.52 1.11
CA GLN A 117 -12.15 -6.53 0.87
C GLN A 117 -13.56 -6.02 1.19
N ASP A 118 -13.74 -5.33 2.32
CA ASP A 118 -15.06 -4.88 2.78
C ASP A 118 -15.64 -3.71 1.96
N PHE A 119 -14.81 -3.06 1.14
CA PHE A 119 -15.16 -1.85 0.39
C PHE A 119 -15.20 -2.05 -1.13
N VAL A 120 -14.85 -3.25 -1.56
CA VAL A 120 -14.95 -3.65 -2.95
C VAL A 120 -16.33 -4.23 -3.20
N LYS A 121 -17.12 -3.56 -4.04
CA LYS A 121 -18.45 -4.08 -4.43
C LYS A 121 -18.29 -5.47 -5.04
N GLU A 122 -19.18 -6.41 -4.66
CA GLU A 122 -19.30 -7.71 -5.31
C GLU A 122 -19.37 -7.51 -6.84
N GLY A 123 -18.48 -8.17 -7.57
CA GLY A 123 -18.37 -8.03 -9.02
C GLY A 123 -17.34 -6.99 -9.50
N THR A 124 -16.78 -6.16 -8.61
CA THR A 124 -15.62 -5.34 -8.96
C THR A 124 -14.36 -6.15 -8.69
N ASP A 125 -13.81 -6.73 -9.74
CA ASP A 125 -12.59 -7.53 -9.61
C ASP A 125 -11.39 -6.60 -9.33
N VAL A 126 -11.17 -6.24 -8.06
CA VAL A 126 -9.99 -5.45 -7.63
C VAL A 126 -8.71 -6.18 -7.95
N ASN A 127 -8.81 -7.50 -8.07
CA ASN A 127 -7.73 -8.34 -8.56
C ASN A 127 -7.48 -8.16 -10.07
N SER A 128 -8.42 -7.53 -10.80
CA SER A 128 -8.32 -7.44 -12.26
C SER A 128 -7.28 -6.45 -12.75
N SER A 129 -6.89 -5.47 -11.96
CA SER A 129 -5.73 -4.61 -12.28
C SER A 129 -5.39 -3.67 -11.13
N ILE A 130 -4.15 -3.71 -10.65
CA ILE A 130 -3.59 -2.69 -9.76
C ILE A 130 -3.72 -1.29 -10.40
N GLY A 131 -3.64 -1.20 -11.73
CA GLY A 131 -3.88 0.06 -12.47
C GLY A 131 -5.29 0.61 -12.27
N ASN A 132 -6.32 -0.26 -12.27
CA ASN A 132 -7.69 0.16 -12.00
C ASN A 132 -7.87 0.65 -10.57
N TYR A 133 -7.19 0.06 -9.59
CA TYR A 133 -7.21 0.55 -8.22
C TYR A 133 -6.76 2.02 -8.16
N PHE A 134 -5.60 2.34 -8.73
CA PHE A 134 -5.07 3.71 -8.69
C PHE A 134 -6.00 4.73 -9.37
N SER A 135 -6.64 4.37 -10.48
CA SER A 135 -7.51 5.29 -11.21
C SER A 135 -8.91 5.42 -10.61
N THR A 136 -9.43 4.37 -9.99
CA THR A 136 -10.84 4.31 -9.52
C THR A 136 -11.00 4.61 -8.04
N MET A 137 -10.12 4.09 -7.19
CA MET A 137 -10.29 4.14 -5.74
C MET A 137 -9.54 5.29 -5.07
N LEU A 138 -8.38 5.70 -5.61
CA LEU A 138 -7.63 6.80 -5.00
C LEU A 138 -8.27 8.15 -5.28
N ASP A 139 -8.20 9.03 -4.29
CA ASP A 139 -8.69 10.39 -4.40
C ASP A 139 -7.58 11.30 -4.95
N GLN A 140 -7.72 11.64 -6.22
CA GLN A 140 -6.79 12.54 -6.91
C GLN A 140 -6.95 14.00 -6.50
N SER A 141 -8.03 14.33 -5.78
CA SER A 141 -8.30 15.68 -5.28
C SER A 141 -7.79 15.91 -3.85
N MET A 142 -7.12 14.90 -3.27
CA MET A 142 -6.52 15.00 -1.95
C MET A 142 -5.67 16.28 -1.80
N ASN A 143 -5.85 16.97 -0.71
CA ASN A 143 -5.18 18.23 -0.43
C ASN A 143 -4.65 18.29 1.01
N TRP A 144 -4.02 19.39 1.36
CA TRP A 144 -3.39 19.57 2.68
C TRP A 144 -4.36 19.46 3.86
N LYS A 145 -5.61 19.89 3.68
CA LYS A 145 -6.64 19.77 4.73
C LYS A 145 -7.01 18.31 5.00
N ASP A 146 -7.00 17.47 3.96
CA ASP A 146 -7.22 16.03 4.11
C ASP A 146 -6.06 15.38 4.88
N ALA A 147 -4.81 15.78 4.57
CA ALA A 147 -3.63 15.30 5.28
C ALA A 147 -3.64 15.74 6.76
N GLU A 148 -3.97 16.98 7.05
CA GLU A 148 -4.12 17.52 8.40
C GLU A 148 -5.19 16.76 9.20
N ASN A 149 -6.37 16.53 8.59
CA ASN A 149 -7.44 15.76 9.20
C ASN A 149 -7.02 14.32 9.53
N LEU A 150 -6.31 13.65 8.63
CA LEU A 150 -5.79 12.30 8.88
C LEU A 150 -4.73 12.30 9.98
N CYS A 151 -3.81 13.27 9.97
CA CYS A 151 -2.80 13.43 11.00
C CYS A 151 -3.46 13.59 12.38
N SER A 152 -4.44 14.48 12.49
CA SER A 152 -5.22 14.68 13.73
C SER A 152 -5.99 13.43 14.16
N LYS A 153 -6.65 12.75 13.22
CA LYS A 153 -7.37 11.51 13.49
C LYS A 153 -6.43 10.40 13.97
N TRP A 154 -5.24 10.29 13.37
CA TRP A 154 -4.25 9.29 13.80
C TRP A 154 -3.79 9.55 15.23
N GLY A 155 -3.42 10.77 15.56
CA GLY A 155 -3.06 11.17 16.92
C GLY A 155 -1.72 10.61 17.44
N GLY A 156 -0.90 10.05 16.57
CA GLY A 156 0.40 9.45 16.87
C GLY A 156 1.47 9.92 15.89
N HIS A 157 2.54 9.15 15.70
CA HIS A 157 3.55 9.46 14.72
C HIS A 157 2.98 9.36 13.29
N PHE A 158 3.02 10.48 12.58
CA PHE A 158 2.47 10.61 11.23
C PHE A 158 3.51 11.14 10.27
N ALA A 159 3.70 10.46 9.14
CA ALA A 159 4.66 10.86 8.12
C ALA A 159 3.96 11.11 6.77
N LEU A 160 4.43 12.08 6.01
CA LEU A 160 4.09 12.24 4.60
C LEU A 160 5.18 11.61 3.74
N LYS A 161 4.78 10.67 2.87
CA LYS A 161 5.66 10.03 1.89
C LYS A 161 5.43 10.62 0.51
N GLY A 162 6.48 11.17 -0.09
CA GLY A 162 6.41 11.79 -1.41
C GLY A 162 6.63 13.30 -1.40
N ILE A 163 7.22 13.82 -0.33
CA ILE A 163 7.57 15.23 -0.21
C ILE A 163 8.92 15.48 -0.89
N MET A 164 8.93 16.40 -1.86
CA MET A 164 10.09 16.69 -2.71
C MET A 164 10.50 18.17 -2.70
N SER A 165 9.72 19.06 -2.04
CA SER A 165 10.04 20.48 -1.93
C SER A 165 10.26 20.90 -0.48
N VAL A 166 11.05 21.95 -0.28
CA VAL A 166 11.31 22.54 1.04
C VAL A 166 10.02 23.16 1.61
N GLU A 167 9.23 23.78 0.75
CA GLU A 167 7.97 24.41 1.11
C GLU A 167 6.96 23.38 1.63
N ASP A 168 6.81 22.26 0.94
CA ASP A 168 5.93 21.16 1.38
C ASP A 168 6.45 20.50 2.66
N ALA A 169 7.77 20.41 2.83
CA ALA A 169 8.37 19.90 4.05
C ALA A 169 8.02 20.77 5.28
N LYS A 170 8.10 22.10 5.13
CA LYS A 170 7.69 23.04 6.18
C LYS A 170 6.21 22.91 6.49
N ARG A 171 5.38 22.86 5.45
CA ARG A 171 3.94 22.72 5.59
C ARG A 171 3.54 21.39 6.24
N ALA A 172 4.28 20.32 5.98
CA ALA A 172 4.08 19.04 6.67
C ALA A 172 4.30 19.18 8.20
N VAL A 173 5.32 19.92 8.61
CA VAL A 173 5.56 20.22 10.03
C VAL A 173 4.41 21.06 10.61
N ASP A 174 3.95 22.08 9.89
CA ASP A 174 2.88 22.97 10.35
C ASP A 174 1.56 22.22 10.61
N ILE A 175 1.25 21.18 9.83
CA ILE A 175 0.05 20.33 10.07
C ILE A 175 0.26 19.23 11.10
N GLY A 176 1.43 19.17 11.76
CA GLY A 176 1.73 18.25 12.86
C GLY A 176 2.38 16.92 12.45
N CYS A 177 2.89 16.79 11.22
CA CYS A 177 3.64 15.61 10.84
C CYS A 177 4.93 15.46 11.66
N THR A 178 5.22 14.24 12.10
CA THR A 178 6.43 13.91 12.88
C THR A 178 7.54 13.32 12.02
N GLY A 179 7.27 13.10 10.73
CA GLY A 179 8.24 12.56 9.79
C GLY A 179 7.93 12.89 8.34
N ILE A 180 8.97 12.88 7.52
CA ILE A 180 8.90 13.07 6.07
C ILE A 180 9.70 11.96 5.39
N MET A 181 9.12 11.36 4.36
CA MET A 181 9.82 10.42 3.49
C MET A 181 10.00 11.08 2.12
N VAL A 182 11.23 11.48 1.83
CA VAL A 182 11.61 12.04 0.52
C VAL A 182 11.54 10.93 -0.52
N SER A 183 10.65 11.05 -1.46
CA SER A 183 10.39 10.02 -2.47
C SER A 183 9.61 10.60 -3.66
N ASN A 184 9.88 10.05 -4.85
CA ASN A 184 9.08 10.26 -6.06
C ASN A 184 8.64 8.92 -6.69
N HIS A 185 8.54 7.85 -5.88
CA HIS A 185 8.22 6.48 -6.31
C HIS A 185 9.21 5.84 -7.31
N GLY A 186 10.40 6.40 -7.49
CA GLY A 186 11.43 5.86 -8.38
C GLY A 186 11.42 6.46 -9.80
N GLY A 187 10.83 7.64 -9.95
CA GLY A 187 10.93 8.39 -11.22
C GLY A 187 9.66 9.02 -11.69
#